data_c41f5b8b361a80778b51060af531c1d1
#
_entry.id   c41f5b8b361a80778b51060af531c1d1
#
_cell.length_a   1.000
_cell.length_b   1.000
_cell.length_c   1.000
_cell.angle_alpha   90.00
_cell.angle_beta   90.00
_cell.angle_gamma   90.00
#
_symmetry.space_group_name_H-M   'P 1'
#
loop_
_entity.id
_entity.type
_entity.pdbx_description
1 polymer ?
#
loop_
_entity_poly.entity_id
_entity_poly.type
_entity_poly.pdbx_seq_one_letter_code
_entity_poly.pdbx_strand_id
1 'polypeptide(L)'
;MVVRLKSVLKSPVSPLALRATLLAVTIFWLRAGDFSFFKFLLFGTLFIFLYLKPPLGATKFLMSALVLSITIIFAPQVGGLMGFYVNLALSALGFLLLGIKNLIFVRKQNLYYLMHLVLMISLASLFSLSVISPIPFFVLAFFLFREFYIVMISERPEFLNLVAAMEGMLIMQVAWVTSFFPTSFLINAAILVLLTFIFHDALIHHFKGTFSKDIAVRSIAMFVVLAFLILILPVWGFR
;
A
#
# COMPACT_ATOMS: atom_id res chain seq x y z
N MET A 1 -22.15 -26.42 22.08
CA MET A 1 -21.04 -25.45 21.98
C MET A 1 -19.82 -26.02 21.23
N VAL A 2 -19.34 -27.22 21.55
CA VAL A 2 -18.16 -27.87 20.93
C VAL A 2 -18.32 -28.09 19.41
N VAL A 3 -19.51 -28.44 18.92
CA VAL A 3 -19.77 -28.69 17.50
C VAL A 3 -19.65 -27.38 16.67
N ARG A 4 -20.12 -26.24 17.20
CA ARG A 4 -19.96 -24.93 16.57
C ARG A 4 -18.50 -24.48 16.52
N LEU A 5 -17.71 -24.76 17.55
CA LEU A 5 -16.27 -24.45 17.54
C LEU A 5 -15.52 -25.27 16.48
N LYS A 6 -15.85 -26.56 16.32
CA LYS A 6 -15.27 -27.42 15.28
C LYS A 6 -15.61 -26.94 13.86
N SER A 7 -16.81 -26.42 13.61
CA SER A 7 -17.20 -25.90 12.30
C SER A 7 -16.50 -24.59 11.97
N VAL A 8 -16.29 -23.70 12.96
CA VAL A 8 -15.54 -22.45 12.80
C VAL A 8 -14.05 -22.74 12.54
N LEU A 9 -13.45 -23.71 13.22
CA LEU A 9 -12.06 -24.11 13.02
C LEU A 9 -11.81 -24.78 11.65
N LYS A 10 -12.82 -25.34 11.01
CA LYS A 10 -12.75 -25.91 9.65
C LYS A 10 -13.01 -24.89 8.55
N SER A 11 -13.41 -23.66 8.87
CA SER A 11 -13.61 -22.61 7.88
C SER A 11 -12.28 -22.14 7.31
N PRO A 12 -12.19 -21.77 6.01
CA PRO A 12 -10.96 -21.24 5.40
C PRO A 12 -10.50 -19.92 6.04
N VAL A 13 -11.37 -19.26 6.80
CA VAL A 13 -11.10 -18.02 7.53
C VAL A 13 -10.25 -18.25 8.78
N SER A 14 -10.38 -19.42 9.43
CA SER A 14 -9.66 -19.72 10.67
C SER A 14 -8.13 -19.69 10.51
N PRO A 15 -7.51 -20.36 9.53
CA PRO A 15 -6.07 -20.30 9.34
C PRO A 15 -5.58 -18.90 8.90
N LEU A 16 -6.43 -18.13 8.19
CA LEU A 16 -6.13 -16.74 7.86
C LEU A 16 -6.10 -15.87 9.11
N ALA A 17 -7.13 -15.95 9.95
CA ALA A 17 -7.22 -15.20 11.20
C ALA A 17 -6.01 -15.47 12.10
N LEU A 18 -5.61 -16.73 12.25
CA LEU A 18 -4.45 -17.11 13.05
C LEU A 18 -3.15 -16.50 12.51
N ARG A 19 -2.94 -16.54 11.18
CA ARG A 19 -1.75 -15.94 10.56
C ARG A 19 -1.75 -14.42 10.72
N ALA A 20 -2.90 -13.78 10.52
CA ALA A 20 -3.04 -12.35 10.68
C ALA A 20 -2.79 -11.92 12.14
N THR A 21 -3.28 -12.68 13.11
CA THR A 21 -3.01 -12.44 14.53
C THR A 21 -1.53 -12.59 14.86
N LEU A 22 -0.86 -13.63 14.35
CA LEU A 22 0.58 -13.80 14.51
C LEU A 22 1.35 -12.63 13.90
N LEU A 23 0.97 -12.20 12.70
CA LEU A 23 1.59 -11.04 12.06
C LEU A 23 1.36 -9.76 12.88
N ALA A 24 0.14 -9.53 13.37
CA ALA A 24 -0.18 -8.39 14.22
C ALA A 24 0.67 -8.36 15.48
N VAL A 25 0.74 -9.49 16.22
CA VAL A 25 1.58 -9.61 17.42
C VAL A 25 3.04 -9.31 17.09
N THR A 26 3.54 -9.81 15.96
CA THR A 26 4.93 -9.58 15.54
C THR A 26 5.17 -8.10 15.19
N ILE A 27 4.21 -7.42 14.56
CA ILE A 27 4.30 -5.98 14.26
C ILE A 27 4.36 -5.19 15.58
N PHE A 28 3.45 -5.46 16.51
CA PHE A 28 3.44 -4.77 17.82
C PHE A 28 4.75 -5.01 18.58
N TRP A 29 5.26 -6.26 18.57
CA TRP A 29 6.51 -6.60 19.24
C TRP A 29 7.73 -5.94 18.57
N LEU A 30 7.80 -5.91 17.23
CA LEU A 30 8.88 -5.25 16.49
C LEU A 30 8.94 -3.76 16.82
N ARG A 31 7.77 -3.12 16.91
CA ARG A 31 7.64 -1.68 17.13
C ARG A 31 7.58 -1.28 18.62
N ALA A 32 7.63 -2.26 19.54
CA ALA A 32 7.74 -2.01 20.97
C ALA A 32 9.20 -1.86 21.38
N GLY A 33 9.57 -0.67 21.88
CA GLY A 33 10.92 -0.37 22.36
C GLY A 33 11.97 -0.21 21.23
N ASP A 34 13.24 -0.31 21.59
CA ASP A 34 14.34 -0.01 20.67
C ASP A 34 14.46 -0.99 19.51
N PHE A 35 14.93 -0.45 18.38
CA PHE A 35 15.22 -1.22 17.18
C PHE A 35 16.39 -2.17 17.47
N SER A 36 16.18 -3.47 17.25
CA SER A 36 17.21 -4.50 17.37
C SER A 36 17.32 -5.27 16.06
N PHE A 37 18.53 -5.52 15.61
CA PHE A 37 18.80 -6.34 14.42
C PHE A 37 18.14 -7.72 14.53
N PHE A 38 18.11 -8.31 15.72
CA PHE A 38 17.45 -9.60 15.97
C PHE A 38 15.93 -9.51 15.74
N LYS A 39 15.27 -8.45 16.21
CA LYS A 39 13.84 -8.22 15.97
C LYS A 39 13.52 -8.10 14.48
N PHE A 40 14.37 -7.36 13.74
CA PHE A 40 14.25 -7.22 12.29
C PHE A 40 14.35 -8.57 11.56
N LEU A 41 15.35 -9.37 11.90
CA LEU A 41 15.60 -10.66 11.27
C LEU A 41 14.46 -11.64 11.55
N LEU A 42 13.98 -11.69 12.79
CA LEU A 42 12.86 -12.52 13.19
C LEU A 42 11.56 -12.10 12.51
N PHE A 43 11.28 -10.78 12.45
CA PHE A 43 10.12 -10.27 11.71
C PHE A 43 10.18 -10.64 10.24
N GLY A 44 11.31 -10.40 9.57
CA GLY A 44 11.49 -10.70 8.14
C GLY A 44 11.27 -12.20 7.86
N THR A 45 11.88 -13.07 8.66
CA THR A 45 11.72 -14.53 8.52
C THR A 45 10.26 -14.95 8.72
N LEU A 46 9.62 -14.46 9.77
CA LEU A 46 8.22 -14.80 10.07
C LEU A 46 7.27 -14.23 9.04
N PHE A 47 7.50 -13.01 8.57
CA PHE A 47 6.69 -12.39 7.51
C PHE A 47 6.78 -13.18 6.21
N ILE A 48 7.98 -13.54 5.77
CA ILE A 48 8.21 -14.36 4.57
C ILE A 48 7.53 -15.72 4.73
N PHE A 49 7.67 -16.38 5.88
CA PHE A 49 7.02 -17.67 6.15
C PHE A 49 5.49 -17.58 6.08
N LEU A 50 4.90 -16.60 6.76
CA LEU A 50 3.44 -16.38 6.74
C LEU A 50 2.93 -16.01 5.35
N TYR A 51 3.73 -15.25 4.60
CA TYR A 51 3.39 -14.85 3.25
C TYR A 51 3.49 -16.02 2.25
N LEU A 52 4.54 -16.83 2.31
CA LEU A 52 4.73 -17.94 1.37
C LEU A 52 3.76 -19.11 1.58
N LYS A 53 3.20 -19.28 2.74
CA LYS A 53 2.17 -20.29 3.01
C LYS A 53 0.75 -19.73 2.83
N PRO A 54 -0.15 -20.39 2.07
CA PRO A 54 0.04 -21.56 1.20
C PRO A 54 0.80 -21.21 -0.08
N PRO A 55 1.44 -22.20 -0.75
CA PRO A 55 2.27 -21.96 -1.94
C PRO A 55 1.48 -21.50 -3.17
N LEU A 56 0.16 -21.66 -3.19
CA LEU A 56 -0.70 -21.22 -4.29
C LEU A 56 -0.55 -19.70 -4.52
N GLY A 57 0.02 -19.34 -5.66
CA GLY A 57 0.26 -17.94 -6.02
C GLY A 57 1.31 -17.24 -5.14
N ALA A 58 2.36 -17.95 -4.73
CA ALA A 58 3.39 -17.45 -3.81
C ALA A 58 3.97 -16.08 -4.21
N THR A 59 4.08 -15.81 -5.51
CA THR A 59 4.61 -14.55 -6.06
C THR A 59 3.56 -13.47 -6.31
N LYS A 60 2.27 -13.79 -6.17
CA LYS A 60 1.22 -12.77 -6.31
C LYS A 60 1.31 -11.78 -5.15
N PHE A 61 1.21 -10.51 -5.46
CA PHE A 61 1.27 -9.40 -4.49
C PHE A 61 2.60 -9.32 -3.72
N LEU A 62 3.69 -9.81 -4.33
CA LEU A 62 5.02 -9.79 -3.70
C LEU A 62 5.49 -8.34 -3.44
N MET A 63 5.24 -7.43 -4.37
CA MET A 63 5.66 -6.04 -4.23
C MET A 63 4.84 -5.31 -3.17
N SER A 64 3.53 -5.56 -3.12
CA SER A 64 2.70 -5.08 -2.02
C SER A 64 3.19 -5.58 -0.66
N ALA A 65 3.59 -6.85 -0.57
CA ALA A 65 4.15 -7.44 0.65
C ALA A 65 5.49 -6.79 1.03
N LEU A 66 6.36 -6.54 0.05
CA LEU A 66 7.66 -5.90 0.26
C LEU A 66 7.51 -4.46 0.72
N VAL A 67 6.67 -3.65 0.05
CA VAL A 67 6.39 -2.27 0.45
C VAL A 67 5.78 -2.22 1.86
N LEU A 68 4.84 -3.11 2.18
CA LEU A 68 4.28 -3.21 3.52
C LEU A 68 5.35 -3.53 4.57
N SER A 69 6.25 -4.46 4.27
CA SER A 69 7.35 -4.83 5.18
C SER A 69 8.29 -3.65 5.43
N ILE A 70 8.68 -2.93 4.38
CA ILE A 70 9.50 -1.72 4.47
C ILE A 70 8.79 -0.68 5.33
N THR A 71 7.49 -0.47 5.10
CA THR A 71 6.68 0.47 5.90
C THR A 71 6.65 0.09 7.38
N ILE A 72 6.43 -1.19 7.70
CA ILE A 72 6.40 -1.67 9.09
C ILE A 72 7.72 -1.40 9.80
N ILE A 73 8.84 -1.58 9.10
CA ILE A 73 10.19 -1.45 9.66
C ILE A 73 10.56 0.03 9.85
N PHE A 74 10.33 0.85 8.82
CA PHE A 74 10.87 2.21 8.73
C PHE A 74 9.86 3.31 9.07
N ALA A 75 8.56 3.00 9.22
CA ALA A 75 7.60 4.01 9.64
C ALA A 75 7.98 4.59 11.02
N PRO A 76 7.85 5.91 11.22
CA PRO A 76 8.17 6.55 12.48
C PRO A 76 7.49 5.87 13.67
N GLN A 77 8.25 5.69 14.75
CA GLN A 77 7.68 5.19 16.00
C GLN A 77 6.98 6.35 16.72
N VAL A 78 5.67 6.28 16.72
CA VAL A 78 4.83 7.24 17.44
C VAL A 78 4.41 6.60 18.76
N GLY A 79 4.62 7.30 19.87
CA GLY A 79 4.23 6.81 21.20
C GLY A 79 2.74 6.95 21.49
N GLY A 80 2.30 6.35 22.60
CA GLY A 80 0.94 6.49 23.12
C GLY A 80 -0.15 5.89 22.23
N LEU A 81 -1.36 6.44 22.33
CA LEU A 81 -2.53 5.97 21.59
C LEU A 81 -2.35 6.04 20.07
N MET A 82 -1.65 7.08 19.57
CA MET A 82 -1.41 7.21 18.13
C MET A 82 -0.55 6.06 17.57
N GLY A 83 0.48 5.66 18.31
CA GLY A 83 1.30 4.49 17.95
C GLY A 83 0.50 3.21 17.93
N PHE A 84 -0.43 3.03 18.85
CA PHE A 84 -1.35 1.90 18.86
C PHE A 84 -2.21 1.86 17.59
N TYR A 85 -2.81 2.98 17.18
CA TYR A 85 -3.62 3.05 15.95
C TYR A 85 -2.80 2.80 14.69
N VAL A 86 -1.57 3.32 14.61
CA VAL A 86 -0.67 3.06 13.48
C VAL A 86 -0.35 1.56 13.39
N ASN A 87 0.00 0.91 14.50
CA ASN A 87 0.27 -0.52 14.52
C ASN A 87 -0.96 -1.36 14.17
N LEU A 88 -2.13 -0.95 14.61
CA LEU A 88 -3.40 -1.58 14.26
C LEU A 88 -3.68 -1.46 12.74
N ALA A 89 -3.46 -0.27 12.16
CA ALA A 89 -3.63 -0.04 10.72
C ALA A 89 -2.66 -0.89 9.89
N LEU A 90 -1.38 -0.95 10.28
CA LEU A 90 -0.38 -1.81 9.62
C LEU A 90 -0.74 -3.30 9.72
N SER A 91 -1.27 -3.72 10.87
CA SER A 91 -1.75 -5.10 11.07
C SER A 91 -2.98 -5.41 10.22
N ALA A 92 -3.91 -4.45 10.09
CA ALA A 92 -5.07 -4.57 9.21
C ALA A 92 -4.67 -4.67 7.74
N LEU A 93 -3.67 -3.90 7.29
CA LEU A 93 -3.10 -4.03 5.94
C LEU A 93 -2.48 -5.41 5.72
N GLY A 94 -1.77 -5.95 6.71
CA GLY A 94 -1.24 -7.30 6.66
C GLY A 94 -2.34 -8.36 6.55
N PHE A 95 -3.42 -8.20 7.30
CA PHE A 95 -4.61 -9.06 7.17
C PHE A 95 -5.25 -8.98 5.79
N LEU A 96 -5.44 -7.76 5.25
CA LEU A 96 -5.99 -7.55 3.91
C LEU A 96 -5.11 -8.20 2.84
N LEU A 97 -3.79 -8.02 2.91
CA LEU A 97 -2.84 -8.62 1.97
C LEU A 97 -2.93 -10.15 1.96
N LEU A 98 -2.91 -10.77 3.14
CA LEU A 98 -3.03 -12.22 3.29
C LEU A 98 -4.39 -12.72 2.82
N GLY A 99 -5.47 -11.98 3.08
CA GLY A 99 -6.83 -12.32 2.68
C GLY A 99 -7.05 -12.24 1.16
N ILE A 100 -6.53 -11.19 0.53
CA ILE A 100 -6.57 -11.02 -0.93
C ILE A 100 -5.75 -12.11 -1.63
N LYS A 101 -4.55 -12.40 -1.12
CA LYS A 101 -3.70 -13.48 -1.65
C LYS A 101 -4.39 -14.84 -1.59
N ASN A 102 -5.05 -15.15 -0.49
CA ASN A 102 -5.72 -16.44 -0.27
C ASN A 102 -7.10 -16.54 -0.93
N LEU A 103 -7.52 -15.54 -1.74
CA LEU A 103 -8.80 -15.51 -2.47
C LEU A 103 -10.03 -15.62 -1.58
N ILE A 104 -9.95 -15.23 -0.31
CA ILE A 104 -11.04 -15.33 0.65
C ILE A 104 -12.06 -14.21 0.42
N PHE A 105 -11.64 -13.05 -0.10
CA PHE A 105 -12.49 -11.90 -0.33
C PHE A 105 -13.19 -11.95 -1.70
N VAL A 106 -14.51 -11.78 -1.70
CA VAL A 106 -15.34 -11.79 -2.93
C VAL A 106 -15.01 -10.59 -3.84
N ARG A 107 -14.79 -9.40 -3.26
CA ARG A 107 -14.47 -8.16 -3.99
C ARG A 107 -12.96 -7.84 -3.94
N LYS A 108 -12.13 -8.80 -4.28
CA LYS A 108 -10.66 -8.68 -4.16
C LYS A 108 -10.05 -7.51 -4.93
N GLN A 109 -10.59 -7.15 -6.10
CA GLN A 109 -10.06 -6.02 -6.89
C GLN A 109 -10.24 -4.68 -6.18
N ASN A 110 -11.44 -4.40 -5.63
CA ASN A 110 -11.70 -3.16 -4.93
C ASN A 110 -10.89 -3.06 -3.62
N LEU A 111 -10.77 -4.18 -2.88
CA LEU A 111 -9.96 -4.23 -1.68
C LEU A 111 -8.46 -4.08 -2.00
N TYR A 112 -8.01 -4.68 -3.10
CA TYR A 112 -6.64 -4.51 -3.57
C TYR A 112 -6.36 -3.05 -3.97
N TYR A 113 -7.29 -2.41 -4.67
CA TYR A 113 -7.18 -1.00 -5.04
C TYR A 113 -7.01 -0.10 -3.80
N LEU A 114 -7.87 -0.29 -2.80
CA LEU A 114 -7.77 0.46 -1.54
C LEU A 114 -6.44 0.20 -0.83
N MET A 115 -6.03 -1.06 -0.73
CA MET A 115 -4.74 -1.44 -0.12
C MET A 115 -3.57 -0.81 -0.89
N HIS A 116 -3.61 -0.82 -2.21
CA HIS A 116 -2.59 -0.22 -3.08
C HIS A 116 -2.44 1.29 -2.82
N LEU A 117 -3.55 2.03 -2.71
CA LEU A 117 -3.52 3.46 -2.37
C LEU A 117 -2.87 3.70 -1.00
N VAL A 118 -3.21 2.89 0.00
CA VAL A 118 -2.61 3.02 1.34
C VAL A 118 -1.11 2.69 1.31
N LEU A 119 -0.69 1.70 0.53
CA LEU A 119 0.74 1.39 0.33
C LEU A 119 1.46 2.54 -0.38
N MET A 120 0.81 3.21 -1.33
CA MET A 120 1.36 4.40 -1.98
C MET A 120 1.49 5.59 -1.01
N ILE A 121 0.50 5.82 -0.13
CA ILE A 121 0.61 6.81 0.96
C ILE A 121 1.84 6.50 1.82
N SER A 122 2.00 5.24 2.20
CA SER A 122 3.11 4.80 3.05
C SER A 122 4.46 5.01 2.35
N LEU A 123 4.58 4.61 1.09
CA LEU A 123 5.80 4.76 0.30
C LEU A 123 6.16 6.24 0.09
N ALA A 124 5.16 7.07 -0.25
CA ALA A 124 5.32 8.51 -0.42
C ALA A 124 5.71 9.20 0.90
N SER A 125 5.16 8.77 2.03
CA SER A 125 5.52 9.29 3.36
C SER A 125 6.97 8.95 3.71
N LEU A 126 7.43 7.73 3.44
CA LEU A 126 8.81 7.31 3.68
C LEU A 126 9.79 8.10 2.80
N PHE A 127 9.41 8.40 1.56
CA PHE A 127 10.19 9.28 0.69
C PHE A 127 10.28 10.70 1.25
N SER A 128 9.14 11.29 1.62
CA SER A 128 9.07 12.65 2.16
C SER A 128 9.81 12.80 3.49
N LEU A 129 9.94 11.72 4.27
CA LEU A 129 10.74 11.66 5.48
C LEU A 129 12.24 11.38 5.22
N SER A 130 12.65 11.36 3.95
CA SER A 130 14.03 11.06 3.52
C SER A 130 14.55 9.68 3.95
N VAL A 131 13.64 8.75 4.27
CA VAL A 131 13.99 7.36 4.62
C VAL A 131 14.39 6.58 3.36
N ILE A 132 13.75 6.90 2.24
CA ILE A 132 13.99 6.26 0.95
C ILE A 132 14.47 7.31 -0.06
N SER A 133 15.57 7.03 -0.75
CA SER A 133 16.09 7.90 -1.82
C SER A 133 15.28 7.74 -3.13
N PRO A 134 15.43 8.68 -4.11
CA PRO A 134 14.64 8.66 -5.34
C PRO A 134 14.71 7.35 -6.15
N ILE A 135 15.89 6.74 -6.27
CA ILE A 135 16.07 5.52 -7.07
C ILE A 135 15.31 4.33 -6.47
N PRO A 136 15.49 3.94 -5.18
CA PRO A 136 14.66 2.91 -4.55
C PRO A 136 13.16 3.24 -4.58
N PHE A 137 12.77 4.51 -4.40
CA PHE A 137 11.38 4.93 -4.51
C PHE A 137 10.81 4.61 -5.89
N PHE A 138 11.52 5.00 -6.96
CA PHE A 138 11.12 4.68 -8.34
C PHE A 138 10.97 3.17 -8.55
N VAL A 139 11.95 2.38 -8.13
CA VAL A 139 11.94 0.92 -8.31
C VAL A 139 10.73 0.29 -7.59
N LEU A 140 10.46 0.69 -6.35
CA LEU A 140 9.33 0.19 -5.58
C LEU A 140 8.00 0.63 -6.19
N ALA A 141 7.87 1.90 -6.60
CA ALA A 141 6.68 2.42 -7.27
C ALA A 141 6.42 1.71 -8.61
N PHE A 142 7.45 1.55 -9.45
CA PHE A 142 7.36 0.82 -10.72
C PHE A 142 6.79 -0.60 -10.53
N PHE A 143 7.38 -1.38 -9.63
CA PHE A 143 6.91 -2.75 -9.41
C PHE A 143 5.52 -2.80 -8.76
N LEU A 144 5.20 -1.85 -7.88
CA LEU A 144 3.89 -1.75 -7.24
C LEU A 144 2.81 -1.39 -8.28
N PHE A 145 3.08 -0.46 -9.21
CA PHE A 145 2.17 -0.11 -10.31
C PHE A 145 2.01 -1.27 -11.30
N ARG A 146 3.12 -1.93 -11.65
CA ARG A 146 3.07 -3.12 -12.48
C ARG A 146 2.17 -4.20 -11.87
N GLU A 147 2.33 -4.48 -10.58
CA GLU A 147 1.49 -5.43 -9.86
C GLU A 147 0.02 -5.00 -9.87
N PHE A 148 -0.24 -3.71 -9.66
CA PHE A 148 -1.57 -3.12 -9.70
C PHE A 148 -2.26 -3.34 -11.05
N TYR A 149 -1.61 -3.02 -12.14
CA TYR A 149 -2.18 -3.21 -13.47
C TYR A 149 -2.42 -4.69 -13.81
N ILE A 150 -1.52 -5.59 -13.41
CA ILE A 150 -1.72 -7.04 -13.59
C ILE A 150 -3.00 -7.54 -12.88
N VAL A 151 -3.38 -6.92 -11.76
CA VAL A 151 -4.57 -7.29 -11.00
C VAL A 151 -5.85 -6.67 -11.57
N MET A 152 -5.75 -5.41 -12.06
CA MET A 152 -6.91 -4.61 -12.50
C MET A 152 -7.30 -4.84 -13.94
N ILE A 153 -6.34 -5.25 -14.79
CA ILE A 153 -6.53 -5.41 -16.23
C ILE A 153 -6.52 -6.90 -16.55
N SER A 154 -7.61 -7.39 -17.15
CA SER A 154 -7.77 -8.83 -17.50
C SER A 154 -6.86 -9.22 -18.64
N GLU A 155 -6.74 -8.38 -19.67
CA GLU A 155 -5.86 -8.58 -20.82
C GLU A 155 -4.57 -7.79 -20.58
N ARG A 156 -3.43 -8.49 -20.58
CA ARG A 156 -2.12 -7.87 -20.34
C ARG A 156 -1.60 -7.24 -21.63
N PRO A 157 -1.61 -5.93 -21.77
CA PRO A 157 -0.98 -5.29 -22.91
C PRO A 157 0.54 -5.50 -22.88
N GLU A 158 1.15 -5.70 -24.04
CA GLU A 158 2.61 -5.92 -24.16
C GLU A 158 3.43 -4.78 -23.54
N PHE A 159 2.92 -3.55 -23.61
CA PHE A 159 3.58 -2.35 -23.08
C PHE A 159 3.25 -2.03 -21.62
N LEU A 160 2.62 -2.94 -20.87
CA LEU A 160 2.25 -2.71 -19.45
C LEU A 160 3.45 -2.33 -18.59
N ASN A 161 4.60 -2.96 -18.81
CA ASN A 161 5.82 -2.63 -18.07
C ASN A 161 6.30 -1.20 -18.38
N LEU A 162 6.17 -0.77 -19.63
CA LEU A 162 6.54 0.59 -20.04
C LEU A 162 5.63 1.63 -19.37
N VAL A 163 4.32 1.38 -19.36
CA VAL A 163 3.35 2.27 -18.70
C VAL A 163 3.65 2.38 -17.22
N ALA A 164 3.86 1.27 -16.53
CA ALA A 164 4.19 1.26 -15.11
C ALA A 164 5.52 2.01 -14.82
N ALA A 165 6.51 1.88 -15.71
CA ALA A 165 7.79 2.58 -15.59
C ALA A 165 7.64 4.09 -15.81
N MET A 166 6.89 4.51 -16.84
CA MET A 166 6.64 5.92 -17.11
C MET A 166 5.87 6.58 -15.95
N GLU A 167 4.82 5.93 -15.45
CA GLU A 167 4.08 6.43 -14.30
C GLU A 167 4.94 6.49 -13.05
N GLY A 168 5.70 5.44 -12.74
CA GLY A 168 6.64 5.42 -11.62
C GLY A 168 7.66 6.54 -11.69
N MET A 169 8.19 6.84 -12.89
CA MET A 169 9.12 7.94 -13.12
C MET A 169 8.45 9.31 -12.92
N LEU A 170 7.23 9.50 -13.43
CA LEU A 170 6.47 10.74 -13.25
C LEU A 170 6.19 10.98 -11.75
N ILE A 171 5.70 9.97 -11.04
CA ILE A 171 5.41 10.08 -9.61
C ILE A 171 6.69 10.34 -8.80
N MET A 172 7.82 9.72 -9.16
CA MET A 172 9.12 10.01 -8.54
C MET A 172 9.54 11.47 -8.76
N GLN A 173 9.40 11.99 -9.99
CA GLN A 173 9.74 13.39 -10.29
C GLN A 173 8.86 14.36 -9.48
N VAL A 174 7.55 14.10 -9.41
CA VAL A 174 6.64 14.91 -8.58
C VAL A 174 7.01 14.80 -7.11
N ALA A 175 7.32 13.60 -6.62
CA ALA A 175 7.77 13.38 -5.24
C ALA A 175 9.02 14.20 -4.93
N TRP A 176 9.98 14.21 -5.86
CA TRP A 176 11.19 14.98 -5.72
C TRP A 176 10.91 16.48 -5.70
N VAL A 177 10.10 16.99 -6.62
CA VAL A 177 9.70 18.40 -6.64
C VAL A 177 8.96 18.81 -5.38
N THR A 178 8.00 18.00 -4.92
CA THR A 178 7.22 18.30 -3.71
C THR A 178 8.07 18.26 -2.44
N SER A 179 9.18 17.53 -2.42
CA SER A 179 10.09 17.51 -1.27
C SER A 179 10.78 18.85 -1.00
N PHE A 180 10.82 19.76 -1.98
CA PHE A 180 11.33 21.13 -1.80
C PHE A 180 10.28 22.10 -1.23
N PHE A 181 9.00 21.70 -1.19
CA PHE A 181 7.99 22.58 -0.61
C PHE A 181 8.01 22.51 0.94
N PRO A 182 7.83 23.63 1.62
CA PRO A 182 7.81 23.68 3.08
C PRO A 182 6.48 23.13 3.64
N THR A 183 6.05 21.98 3.15
CA THR A 183 4.81 21.30 3.55
C THR A 183 5.10 20.08 4.40
N SER A 184 4.11 19.60 5.17
CA SER A 184 4.28 18.38 5.94
C SER A 184 4.39 17.14 5.04
N PHE A 185 5.07 16.10 5.53
CA PHE A 185 5.22 14.84 4.79
C PHE A 185 3.87 14.20 4.40
N LEU A 186 2.83 14.41 5.21
CA LEU A 186 1.48 13.91 4.92
C LEU A 186 0.83 14.62 3.73
N ILE A 187 1.08 15.93 3.59
CA ILE A 187 0.58 16.73 2.46
C ILE A 187 1.26 16.26 1.17
N ASN A 188 2.58 16.12 1.20
CA ASN A 188 3.34 15.62 0.06
C ASN A 188 2.85 14.21 -0.34
N ALA A 189 2.67 13.32 0.63
CA ALA A 189 2.12 12.00 0.38
C ALA A 189 0.70 12.05 -0.19
N ALA A 190 -0.17 12.93 0.31
CA ALA A 190 -1.54 13.08 -0.18
C ALA A 190 -1.57 13.58 -1.63
N ILE A 191 -0.73 14.54 -2.01
CA ILE A 191 -0.60 15.02 -3.40
C ILE A 191 -0.15 13.88 -4.33
N LEU A 192 0.87 13.12 -3.92
CA LEU A 192 1.36 12.00 -4.72
C LEU A 192 0.32 10.91 -4.92
N VAL A 193 -0.42 10.58 -3.86
CA VAL A 193 -1.50 9.57 -3.94
C VAL A 193 -2.65 10.06 -4.79
N LEU A 194 -3.00 11.33 -4.70
CA LEU A 194 -4.04 11.92 -5.56
C LEU A 194 -3.66 11.84 -7.04
N LEU A 195 -2.42 12.18 -7.38
CA LEU A 195 -1.90 12.02 -8.75
C LEU A 195 -1.92 10.55 -9.19
N THR A 196 -1.42 9.65 -8.36
CA THR A 196 -1.45 8.21 -8.64
C THR A 196 -2.88 7.72 -8.87
N PHE A 197 -3.83 8.14 -8.04
CA PHE A 197 -5.24 7.78 -8.18
C PHE A 197 -5.80 8.18 -9.55
N ILE A 198 -5.52 9.42 -9.98
CA ILE A 198 -6.02 9.95 -11.26
C ILE A 198 -5.37 9.23 -12.45
N PHE A 199 -4.06 9.01 -12.40
CA PHE A 199 -3.38 8.28 -13.46
C PHE A 199 -3.89 6.83 -13.56
N HIS A 200 -4.05 6.15 -12.44
CA HIS A 200 -4.61 4.80 -12.41
C HIS A 200 -6.01 4.73 -12.99
N ASP A 201 -6.89 5.67 -12.60
CA ASP A 201 -8.27 5.71 -13.12
C ASP A 201 -8.28 5.95 -14.63
N ALA A 202 -7.53 6.94 -15.10
CA ALA A 202 -7.43 7.25 -16.53
C ALA A 202 -6.85 6.06 -17.34
N LEU A 203 -5.79 5.44 -16.86
CA LEU A 203 -5.14 4.30 -17.54
C LEU A 203 -6.02 3.05 -17.53
N ILE A 204 -6.71 2.74 -16.43
CA ILE A 204 -7.66 1.63 -16.39
C ILE A 204 -8.78 1.82 -17.41
N HIS A 205 -9.35 3.03 -17.49
CA HIS A 205 -10.38 3.35 -18.48
C HIS A 205 -9.85 3.29 -19.92
N HIS A 206 -8.61 3.73 -20.13
CA HIS A 206 -7.96 3.63 -21.44
C HIS A 206 -7.78 2.17 -21.87
N PHE A 207 -7.23 1.32 -20.99
CA PHE A 207 -7.04 -0.11 -21.28
C PHE A 207 -8.35 -0.89 -21.48
N LYS A 208 -9.42 -0.46 -20.83
CA LYS A 208 -10.76 -1.06 -21.02
C LYS A 208 -11.50 -0.52 -22.25
N GLY A 209 -10.91 0.42 -22.99
CA GLY A 209 -11.55 1.06 -24.14
C GLY A 209 -12.77 1.93 -23.76
N THR A 210 -12.90 2.28 -22.49
CA THR A 210 -14.03 3.08 -21.96
C THR A 210 -13.66 4.55 -21.72
N PHE A 211 -12.45 4.95 -22.09
CA PHE A 211 -11.97 6.32 -21.89
C PHE A 211 -12.78 7.31 -22.74
N SER A 212 -13.43 8.27 -22.10
CA SER A 212 -14.23 9.32 -22.75
C SER A 212 -13.79 10.72 -22.29
N LYS A 213 -14.19 11.75 -23.05
CA LYS A 213 -13.93 13.15 -22.65
C LYS A 213 -14.53 13.48 -21.28
N ASP A 214 -15.71 12.92 -20.97
CA ASP A 214 -16.38 13.15 -19.67
C ASP A 214 -15.58 12.58 -18.51
N ILE A 215 -14.96 11.40 -18.69
CA ILE A 215 -14.06 10.81 -17.68
C ILE A 215 -12.84 11.69 -17.48
N ALA A 216 -12.22 12.18 -18.57
CA ALA A 216 -11.06 13.06 -18.47
C ALA A 216 -11.41 14.37 -17.74
N VAL A 217 -12.50 15.03 -18.10
CA VAL A 217 -12.96 16.27 -17.44
C VAL A 217 -13.26 16.03 -15.96
N ARG A 218 -13.95 14.93 -15.63
CA ARG A 218 -14.26 14.54 -14.25
C ARG A 218 -12.99 14.30 -13.44
N SER A 219 -12.00 13.58 -13.98
CA SER A 219 -10.73 13.29 -13.32
C SER A 219 -9.94 14.57 -13.06
N ILE A 220 -9.88 15.50 -14.04
CA ILE A 220 -9.22 16.79 -13.87
C ILE A 220 -9.96 17.65 -12.83
N ALA A 221 -11.28 17.74 -12.89
CA ALA A 221 -12.07 18.49 -11.92
C ALA A 221 -11.87 17.95 -10.51
N MET A 222 -11.90 16.64 -10.34
CA MET A 222 -11.64 15.98 -9.05
C MET A 222 -10.22 16.25 -8.55
N PHE A 223 -9.22 16.23 -9.44
CA PHE A 223 -7.85 16.62 -9.08
C PHE A 223 -7.77 18.05 -8.56
N VAL A 224 -8.33 19.02 -9.29
CA VAL A 224 -8.28 20.43 -8.91
C VAL A 224 -8.95 20.64 -7.55
N VAL A 225 -10.15 20.07 -7.34
CA VAL A 225 -10.89 20.21 -6.08
C VAL A 225 -10.12 19.58 -4.91
N LEU A 226 -9.63 18.34 -5.07
CA LEU A 226 -8.93 17.63 -4.00
C LEU A 226 -7.55 18.24 -3.73
N ALA A 227 -6.82 18.66 -4.75
CA ALA A 227 -5.54 19.36 -4.58
C ALA A 227 -5.74 20.69 -3.83
N PHE A 228 -6.78 21.45 -4.18
CA PHE A 228 -7.14 22.67 -3.46
C PHE A 228 -7.48 22.40 -2.00
N LEU A 229 -8.29 21.38 -1.72
CA LEU A 229 -8.60 20.97 -0.33
C LEU A 229 -7.35 20.56 0.43
N ILE A 230 -6.47 19.75 -0.19
CA ILE A 230 -5.19 19.33 0.43
C ILE A 230 -4.31 20.53 0.73
N LEU A 231 -4.25 21.54 -0.13
CA LEU A 231 -3.42 22.72 0.07
C LEU A 231 -4.00 23.70 1.10
N ILE A 232 -5.32 23.74 1.30
CA ILE A 232 -5.96 24.58 2.32
C ILE A 232 -5.87 23.96 3.72
N LEU A 233 -6.01 22.63 3.84
CA LEU A 233 -5.97 21.92 5.11
C LEU A 233 -4.68 22.10 5.94
N PRO A 234 -3.49 22.34 5.35
CA PRO A 234 -2.22 22.39 6.08
C PRO A 234 -2.01 23.58 6.99
N VAL A 235 -2.85 24.60 6.95
CA VAL A 235 -2.78 25.73 7.88
C VAL A 235 -2.95 25.30 9.35
N TRP A 236 -3.37 24.05 9.60
CA TRP A 236 -3.69 23.49 10.92
C TRP A 236 -2.58 22.62 11.55
N GLY A 237 -1.31 22.95 11.29
CA GLY A 237 -0.24 22.72 12.24
C GLY A 237 0.04 21.29 12.70
N PHE A 238 0.65 20.47 11.87
CA PHE A 238 1.64 19.50 12.34
C PHE A 238 3.01 19.86 11.73
N ARG A 239 3.70 20.78 12.42
CA ARG A 239 5.13 20.99 12.22
C ARG A 239 5.90 20.02 13.07
#